data_f7ab8ba96a0037ee0a3386dd0924c2be
#
_entry.id   f7ab8ba96a0037ee0a3386dd0924c2be
#
_cell.length_a   1.000
_cell.length_b   1.000
_cell.length_c   1.000
_cell.angle_alpha   90.00
_cell.angle_beta   90.00
_cell.angle_gamma   90.00
#
_symmetry.space_group_name_H-M   'P 1'
#
loop_
_entity.id
_entity.type
_entity.pdbx_description
1 polymer ?
#
loop_
_entity_poly.entity_id
_entity_poly.type
_entity_poly.pdbx_seq_one_letter_code
_entity_poly.pdbx_strand_id
1 'polypeptide(L)'
;MGGSAPTLTAVPTWLRWTWAAPALFLGVFLVYPLAVLGVTVMSDSGTSVVSALLSTSIWQVTALAVTQALTSTALALLVGLPLANVVSRYRFRGRAVAQALVTVPFVLPTVVVALAFRSLLGSGVPQGFVLVVIAHAYVNLAVVARIVGAQWAQHSGDYESVARTLGATRWRAFVDVTLPSLRSAIVASAAVVFVFSFSSLGIVLLLGDPSTRTLESQILRQTSVLLDFPGAAATALVQLVLISCVLLLGAMASRRSPARRIRPVGLRPLPSGRVPRIAVLATAALGAVIVLAPVTALLVASVRSSDSWTLNWWASLGSVDAGTTRLGSPSAAIVTSLAYAAMTALVAAVVGGLAAVAVIVPGRGRIVALLAVVPLGVSAATLGLGTLLAFGRPPLDLRATGLLIPLAHALVAVPLVVAVVAPGLRSTDGRLMSVAATLGAHPSRAFLTAYGPVLRVVILGSAALAGAVSLGEFGAATFLGRASSPTVPIQIVRLLGRPGEQSLGVAAALAVILVVMTLVLVLVVDRLGTGRMRQPSVAATA
;
A
#
# COMPACT_ATOMS: atom_id res chain seq x y z
N MET A 1 -3.63 8.99 -36.37
CA MET A 1 -4.19 10.31 -36.04
C MET A 1 -3.99 10.54 -34.55
N GLY A 2 -2.98 11.33 -34.18
CA GLY A 2 -2.66 11.70 -32.82
C GLY A 2 -3.73 12.63 -32.27
N GLY A 3 -4.56 12.13 -31.35
CA GLY A 3 -5.48 12.96 -30.60
C GLY A 3 -4.67 13.86 -29.66
N SER A 4 -4.45 15.12 -30.05
CA SER A 4 -3.99 16.17 -29.17
C SER A 4 -4.94 16.22 -27.96
N ALA A 5 -4.38 16.14 -26.75
CA ALA A 5 -5.15 16.39 -25.54
C ALA A 5 -5.91 17.71 -25.72
N PRO A 6 -7.21 17.77 -25.39
CA PRO A 6 -7.99 18.99 -25.57
C PRO A 6 -7.33 20.10 -24.75
N THR A 7 -6.78 21.10 -25.44
CA THR A 7 -6.28 22.31 -24.81
C THR A 7 -7.49 23.00 -24.20
N LEU A 8 -7.56 23.03 -22.87
CA LEU A 8 -8.56 23.76 -22.11
C LEU A 8 -8.42 25.25 -22.44
N THR A 9 -9.19 25.76 -23.39
CA THR A 9 -9.09 27.12 -23.92
C THR A 9 -9.51 28.21 -22.93
N ALA A 10 -10.10 27.84 -21.78
CA ALA A 10 -10.45 28.77 -20.70
C ALA A 10 -10.31 28.11 -19.33
N VAL A 11 -9.06 27.89 -18.90
CA VAL A 11 -8.79 27.38 -17.55
C VAL A 11 -9.02 28.51 -16.54
N PRO A 12 -9.85 28.31 -15.49
CA PRO A 12 -9.99 29.28 -14.41
C PRO A 12 -8.63 29.67 -13.83
N THR A 13 -8.43 30.95 -13.53
CA THR A 13 -7.13 31.48 -13.07
C THR A 13 -6.65 30.81 -11.79
N TRP A 14 -7.55 30.44 -10.88
CA TRP A 14 -7.23 29.75 -9.63
C TRP A 14 -6.69 28.33 -9.85
N LEU A 15 -7.08 27.64 -10.92
CA LEU A 15 -6.53 26.31 -11.26
C LEU A 15 -5.03 26.34 -11.56
N ARG A 16 -4.50 27.50 -12.00
CA ARG A 16 -3.07 27.67 -12.23
C ARG A 16 -2.25 27.63 -10.95
N TRP A 17 -2.89 27.84 -9.78
CA TRP A 17 -2.25 27.84 -8.46
C TRP A 17 -2.47 26.56 -7.66
N THR A 18 -3.24 25.59 -8.18
CA THR A 18 -3.51 24.32 -7.49
C THR A 18 -2.26 23.50 -7.20
N TRP A 19 -1.16 23.77 -7.89
CA TRP A 19 0.13 23.16 -7.66
C TRP A 19 0.85 23.68 -6.39
N ALA A 20 0.54 24.90 -5.92
CA ALA A 20 1.31 25.58 -4.89
C ALA A 20 1.20 24.89 -3.52
N ALA A 21 -0.01 24.55 -3.08
CA ALA A 21 -0.22 23.87 -1.81
C ALA A 21 0.42 22.46 -1.75
N PRO A 22 0.25 21.59 -2.77
CA PRO A 22 0.99 20.34 -2.83
C PRO A 22 2.51 20.51 -2.87
N ALA A 23 3.02 21.50 -3.62
CA ALA A 23 4.46 21.76 -3.68
C ALA A 23 5.01 22.21 -2.32
N LEU A 24 4.29 23.08 -1.61
CA LEU A 24 4.66 23.51 -0.26
C LEU A 24 4.64 22.32 0.71
N PHE A 25 3.58 21.52 0.70
CA PHE A 25 3.47 20.36 1.57
C PHE A 25 4.61 19.35 1.33
N LEU A 26 4.89 19.02 0.08
CA LEU A 26 5.98 18.10 -0.29
C LEU A 26 7.36 18.74 0.00
N GLY A 27 7.52 20.04 -0.21
CA GLY A 27 8.75 20.76 0.15
C GLY A 27 9.05 20.68 1.64
N VAL A 28 8.04 20.95 2.47
CA VAL A 28 8.20 20.99 3.93
C VAL A 28 8.26 19.58 4.54
N PHE A 29 7.39 18.64 4.14
CA PHE A 29 7.27 17.36 4.82
C PHE A 29 7.99 16.19 4.11
N LEU A 30 8.50 16.38 2.88
CA LEU A 30 9.32 15.40 2.18
C LEU A 30 10.75 15.89 1.95
N VAL A 31 10.91 17.01 1.22
CA VAL A 31 12.24 17.46 0.79
C VAL A 31 13.07 17.92 1.98
N TYR A 32 12.50 18.71 2.88
CA TYR A 32 13.22 19.21 4.06
C TYR A 32 13.65 18.07 5.01
N PRO A 33 12.81 17.10 5.42
CA PRO A 33 13.27 15.95 6.20
C PRO A 33 14.35 15.10 5.52
N LEU A 34 14.25 14.89 4.20
CA LEU A 34 15.31 14.17 3.47
C LEU A 34 16.61 14.96 3.39
N ALA A 35 16.54 16.29 3.27
CA ALA A 35 17.72 17.14 3.33
C ALA A 35 18.36 17.11 4.73
N VAL A 36 17.56 17.15 5.81
CA VAL A 36 18.05 17.02 7.18
C VAL A 36 18.74 15.68 7.39
N LEU A 37 18.19 14.57 6.87
CA LEU A 37 18.88 13.26 6.89
C LEU A 37 20.25 13.35 6.22
N GLY A 38 20.33 13.97 5.04
CA GLY A 38 21.60 14.17 4.32
C GLY A 38 22.60 14.99 5.13
N VAL A 39 22.16 16.09 5.73
CA VAL A 39 23.00 16.94 6.59
C VAL A 39 23.45 16.19 7.85
N THR A 40 22.57 15.42 8.48
CA THR A 40 22.91 14.63 9.69
C THR A 40 24.04 13.64 9.42
N VAL A 41 24.06 13.01 8.25
CA VAL A 41 25.16 12.11 7.85
C VAL A 41 26.47 12.87 7.62
N MET A 42 26.40 14.13 7.14
CA MET A 42 27.58 14.93 6.82
C MET A 42 28.17 15.66 8.04
N SER A 43 27.36 15.90 9.08
CA SER A 43 27.76 16.70 10.24
C SER A 43 28.55 15.95 11.31
N ASP A 44 28.63 14.63 11.22
CA ASP A 44 29.38 13.80 12.16
C ASP A 44 30.85 13.66 11.72
N SER A 45 31.73 14.35 12.42
CA SER A 45 33.18 14.31 12.20
C SER A 45 33.84 12.96 12.53
N GLY A 46 33.12 12.03 13.16
CA GLY A 46 33.65 10.72 13.56
C GLY A 46 33.32 9.56 12.60
N THR A 47 32.22 9.66 11.91
CA THR A 47 31.79 8.65 10.92
C THR A 47 31.49 9.31 9.59
N SER A 48 32.48 9.39 8.72
CA SER A 48 32.21 9.86 7.35
C SER A 48 31.17 8.93 6.69
N VAL A 49 30.29 9.48 5.82
CA VAL A 49 29.40 8.68 4.95
C VAL A 49 30.16 7.50 4.36
N VAL A 50 31.42 7.72 4.04
CA VAL A 50 32.35 6.73 3.48
C VAL A 50 32.62 5.59 4.47
N SER A 51 32.86 5.86 5.75
CA SER A 51 33.09 4.79 6.75
C SER A 51 31.81 4.00 7.04
N ALA A 52 30.66 4.65 7.08
CA ALA A 52 29.38 3.96 7.18
C ALA A 52 29.10 3.08 5.96
N LEU A 53 29.34 3.58 4.74
CA LEU A 53 29.21 2.83 3.49
C LEU A 53 30.28 1.75 3.32
N LEU A 54 31.46 1.91 3.90
CA LEU A 54 32.52 0.89 3.90
C LEU A 54 32.34 -0.14 5.01
N SER A 55 31.40 0.05 5.96
CA SER A 55 31.17 -0.90 7.03
C SER A 55 30.58 -2.20 6.47
N THR A 56 31.24 -3.32 6.72
CA THR A 56 30.79 -4.66 6.32
C THR A 56 29.38 -4.96 6.86
N SER A 57 29.01 -4.41 8.02
CA SER A 57 27.73 -4.64 8.67
C SER A 57 26.54 -4.09 7.87
N ILE A 58 26.64 -2.92 7.23
CA ILE A 58 25.56 -2.36 6.38
C ILE A 58 25.31 -3.24 5.17
N TRP A 59 26.40 -3.74 4.53
CA TRP A 59 26.25 -4.58 3.35
C TRP A 59 25.72 -5.98 3.67
N GLN A 60 26.06 -6.54 4.83
CA GLN A 60 25.48 -7.81 5.29
C GLN A 60 23.97 -7.67 5.52
N VAL A 61 23.53 -6.60 6.23
CA VAL A 61 22.10 -6.33 6.44
C VAL A 61 21.41 -6.05 5.11
N THR A 62 22.04 -5.30 4.21
CA THR A 62 21.51 -5.00 2.87
C THR A 62 21.35 -6.28 2.04
N ALA A 63 22.36 -7.15 2.01
CA ALA A 63 22.30 -8.41 1.30
C ALA A 63 21.18 -9.31 1.82
N LEU A 64 21.02 -9.40 3.13
CA LEU A 64 19.94 -10.16 3.76
C LEU A 64 18.57 -9.58 3.40
N ALA A 65 18.41 -8.25 3.49
CA ALA A 65 17.16 -7.57 3.14
C ALA A 65 16.79 -7.76 1.65
N VAL A 66 17.77 -7.67 0.75
CA VAL A 66 17.59 -7.94 -0.69
C VAL A 66 17.21 -9.39 -0.93
N THR A 67 17.91 -10.34 -0.30
CA THR A 67 17.62 -11.78 -0.42
C THR A 67 16.20 -12.08 0.08
N GLN A 68 15.82 -11.52 1.22
CA GLN A 68 14.48 -11.66 1.80
C GLN A 68 13.41 -11.08 0.86
N ALA A 69 13.63 -9.90 0.30
CA ALA A 69 12.68 -9.28 -0.63
C ALA A 69 12.57 -10.03 -1.95
N LEU A 70 13.68 -10.54 -2.49
CA LEU A 70 13.68 -11.36 -3.73
C LEU A 70 12.98 -12.70 -3.52
N THR A 71 13.26 -13.40 -2.43
CA THR A 71 12.60 -14.68 -2.13
C THR A 71 11.11 -14.51 -1.86
N SER A 72 10.72 -13.44 -1.15
CA SER A 72 9.31 -13.08 -0.94
C SER A 72 8.61 -12.75 -2.26
N THR A 73 9.29 -12.02 -3.16
CA THR A 73 8.77 -11.68 -4.49
C THR A 73 8.58 -12.93 -5.35
N ALA A 74 9.58 -13.81 -5.36
CA ALA A 74 9.49 -15.08 -6.09
C ALA A 74 8.32 -15.95 -5.60
N LEU A 75 8.17 -16.07 -4.28
CA LEU A 75 7.07 -16.82 -3.68
C LEU A 75 5.69 -16.17 -3.96
N ALA A 76 5.60 -14.84 -3.86
CA ALA A 76 4.38 -14.11 -4.18
C ALA A 76 3.97 -14.28 -5.65
N LEU A 77 4.92 -14.27 -6.58
CA LEU A 77 4.68 -14.56 -7.99
C LEU A 77 4.27 -16.01 -8.22
N LEU A 78 4.95 -16.97 -7.59
CA LEU A 78 4.67 -18.39 -7.72
C LEU A 78 3.22 -18.73 -7.34
N VAL A 79 2.73 -18.18 -6.24
CA VAL A 79 1.37 -18.40 -5.74
C VAL A 79 0.36 -17.44 -6.40
N GLY A 80 0.76 -16.18 -6.61
CA GLY A 80 -0.11 -15.13 -7.12
C GLY A 80 -0.45 -15.26 -8.62
N LEU A 81 0.45 -15.78 -9.46
CA LEU A 81 0.18 -15.95 -10.90
C LEU A 81 -0.96 -16.96 -11.18
N PRO A 82 -0.98 -18.17 -10.57
CA PRO A 82 -2.12 -19.08 -10.70
C PRO A 82 -3.44 -18.45 -10.23
N LEU A 83 -3.41 -17.73 -9.09
CA LEU A 83 -4.59 -17.02 -8.58
C LEU A 83 -5.04 -15.91 -9.53
N ALA A 84 -4.10 -15.10 -10.05
CA ALA A 84 -4.38 -14.09 -11.05
C ALA A 84 -5.08 -14.68 -12.28
N ASN A 85 -4.57 -15.81 -12.82
CA ASN A 85 -5.17 -16.50 -13.94
C ASN A 85 -6.62 -16.91 -13.66
N VAL A 86 -6.85 -17.57 -12.53
CA VAL A 86 -8.18 -18.09 -12.17
C VAL A 86 -9.20 -16.97 -11.99
N VAL A 87 -8.85 -15.97 -11.19
CA VAL A 87 -9.77 -14.91 -10.76
C VAL A 87 -10.04 -13.89 -11.88
N SER A 88 -9.10 -13.69 -12.82
CA SER A 88 -9.26 -12.71 -13.91
C SER A 88 -9.86 -13.27 -15.19
N ARG A 89 -9.68 -14.57 -15.48
CA ARG A 89 -10.07 -15.17 -16.77
C ARG A 89 -11.36 -15.97 -16.74
N TYR A 90 -11.67 -16.65 -15.62
CA TYR A 90 -12.76 -17.63 -15.60
C TYR A 90 -14.00 -17.11 -14.90
N ARG A 91 -15.16 -17.51 -15.44
CA ARG A 91 -16.48 -17.27 -14.85
C ARG A 91 -16.89 -18.49 -14.04
N PHE A 92 -17.01 -18.35 -12.71
CA PHE A 92 -17.48 -19.39 -11.80
C PHE A 92 -18.30 -18.80 -10.65
N ARG A 93 -19.11 -19.64 -10.00
CA ARG A 93 -19.87 -19.22 -8.80
C ARG A 93 -18.88 -18.87 -7.67
N GLY A 94 -19.09 -17.73 -7.02
CA GLY A 94 -18.17 -17.25 -5.97
C GLY A 94 -16.95 -16.45 -6.47
N ARG A 95 -16.82 -16.19 -7.78
CA ARG A 95 -15.69 -15.41 -8.34
C ARG A 95 -15.54 -14.02 -7.69
N ALA A 96 -16.65 -13.31 -7.45
CA ALA A 96 -16.61 -12.00 -6.80
C ALA A 96 -16.05 -12.11 -5.36
N VAL A 97 -16.45 -13.16 -4.63
CA VAL A 97 -15.91 -13.44 -3.29
C VAL A 97 -14.42 -13.78 -3.38
N ALA A 98 -14.00 -14.61 -4.32
CA ALA A 98 -12.58 -14.94 -4.51
C ALA A 98 -11.75 -13.70 -4.84
N GLN A 99 -12.27 -12.78 -5.67
CA GLN A 99 -11.62 -11.49 -5.97
C GLN A 99 -11.49 -10.61 -4.73
N ALA A 100 -12.55 -10.52 -3.92
CA ALA A 100 -12.54 -9.78 -2.67
C ALA A 100 -11.53 -10.40 -1.69
N LEU A 101 -11.57 -11.72 -1.49
CA LEU A 101 -10.65 -12.43 -0.60
C LEU A 101 -9.19 -12.23 -0.97
N VAL A 102 -8.82 -12.36 -2.24
CA VAL A 102 -7.43 -12.13 -2.69
C VAL A 102 -6.95 -10.71 -2.37
N THR A 103 -7.86 -9.74 -2.22
CA THR A 103 -7.50 -8.36 -1.89
C THR A 103 -7.28 -8.16 -0.38
N VAL A 104 -7.90 -8.98 0.47
CA VAL A 104 -7.84 -8.86 1.95
C VAL A 104 -6.42 -8.75 2.50
N PRO A 105 -5.45 -9.63 2.15
CA PRO A 105 -4.10 -9.57 2.72
C PRO A 105 -3.41 -8.22 2.56
N PHE A 106 -3.63 -7.55 1.44
CA PHE A 106 -3.00 -6.25 1.15
C PHE A 106 -3.57 -5.10 1.99
N VAL A 107 -4.81 -5.25 2.40
CA VAL A 107 -5.50 -4.23 3.21
C VAL A 107 -5.17 -4.37 4.68
N LEU A 108 -4.77 -5.58 5.11
CA LEU A 108 -4.42 -5.84 6.50
C LEU A 108 -3.14 -5.11 6.90
N PRO A 109 -3.13 -4.39 8.04
CA PRO A 109 -1.92 -3.83 8.62
C PRO A 109 -0.83 -4.88 8.83
N THR A 110 0.42 -4.56 8.57
CA THR A 110 1.55 -5.51 8.65
C THR A 110 1.71 -6.13 10.04
N VAL A 111 1.44 -5.38 11.10
CA VAL A 111 1.44 -5.85 12.49
C VAL A 111 0.34 -6.89 12.72
N VAL A 112 -0.85 -6.67 12.14
CA VAL A 112 -1.98 -7.62 12.22
C VAL A 112 -1.65 -8.91 11.50
N VAL A 113 -1.07 -8.83 10.31
CA VAL A 113 -0.62 -10.01 9.55
C VAL A 113 0.39 -10.80 10.38
N ALA A 114 1.37 -10.14 10.96
CA ALA A 114 2.37 -10.81 11.79
C ALA A 114 1.72 -11.53 12.99
N LEU A 115 0.79 -10.88 13.70
CA LEU A 115 0.06 -11.50 14.80
C LEU A 115 -0.83 -12.66 14.33
N ALA A 116 -1.48 -12.52 13.18
CA ALA A 116 -2.31 -13.57 12.58
C ALA A 116 -1.49 -14.83 12.25
N PHE A 117 -0.27 -14.67 11.74
CA PHE A 117 0.66 -15.78 11.50
C PHE A 117 1.14 -16.41 12.81
N ARG A 118 1.45 -15.63 13.84
CA ARG A 118 1.78 -16.16 15.18
C ARG A 118 0.62 -16.95 15.78
N SER A 119 -0.61 -16.44 15.64
CA SER A 119 -1.81 -17.13 16.11
C SER A 119 -2.09 -18.43 15.34
N LEU A 120 -1.80 -18.47 14.04
CA LEU A 120 -1.98 -19.65 13.20
C LEU A 120 -0.98 -20.77 13.52
N LEU A 121 0.28 -20.40 13.70
CA LEU A 121 1.38 -21.36 13.81
C LEU A 121 1.71 -21.74 15.27
N GLY A 122 1.25 -20.94 16.23
CA GLY A 122 1.54 -21.14 17.65
C GLY A 122 3.02 -20.91 18.00
N SER A 123 3.38 -21.29 19.22
CA SER A 123 4.77 -21.14 19.74
C SER A 123 5.75 -22.19 19.20
N GLY A 124 5.26 -23.24 18.53
CA GLY A 124 6.09 -24.35 18.04
C GLY A 124 6.86 -24.05 16.76
N VAL A 125 6.52 -22.99 16.02
CA VAL A 125 7.24 -22.61 14.80
C VAL A 125 8.25 -21.50 15.14
N PRO A 126 9.55 -21.73 14.87
CA PRO A 126 10.58 -20.74 15.14
C PRO A 126 10.36 -19.49 14.28
N GLN A 127 10.54 -18.33 14.89
CA GLN A 127 10.62 -17.06 14.20
C GLN A 127 11.86 -17.03 13.30
N GLY A 128 11.86 -16.18 12.27
CA GLY A 128 13.03 -16.00 11.44
C GLY A 128 12.72 -15.80 9.96
N PHE A 129 13.74 -15.94 9.15
CA PHE A 129 13.73 -15.61 7.72
C PHE A 129 12.56 -16.24 6.94
N VAL A 130 12.32 -17.55 7.12
CA VAL A 130 11.29 -18.27 6.35
C VAL A 130 9.88 -17.73 6.65
N LEU A 131 9.58 -17.49 7.92
CA LEU A 131 8.27 -16.98 8.32
C LEU A 131 8.04 -15.55 7.81
N VAL A 132 9.07 -14.71 7.84
CA VAL A 132 9.05 -13.37 7.25
C VAL A 132 8.79 -13.44 5.75
N VAL A 133 9.45 -14.32 5.02
CA VAL A 133 9.26 -14.52 3.56
C VAL A 133 7.82 -14.94 3.25
N ILE A 134 7.27 -15.90 4.00
CA ILE A 134 5.89 -16.38 3.79
C ILE A 134 4.88 -15.26 4.07
N ALA A 135 5.05 -14.52 5.17
CA ALA A 135 4.14 -13.43 5.52
C ALA A 135 4.19 -12.27 4.49
N HIS A 136 5.36 -11.92 3.97
CA HIS A 136 5.48 -10.94 2.90
C HIS A 136 4.85 -11.44 1.59
N ALA A 137 5.07 -12.69 1.22
CA ALA A 137 4.42 -13.28 0.05
C ALA A 137 2.90 -13.25 0.18
N TYR A 138 2.36 -13.58 1.35
CA TYR A 138 0.94 -13.52 1.67
C TYR A 138 0.34 -12.12 1.45
N VAL A 139 0.93 -11.07 2.04
CA VAL A 139 0.45 -9.68 1.88
C VAL A 139 0.47 -9.26 0.42
N ASN A 140 1.49 -9.66 -0.32
CA ASN A 140 1.72 -9.23 -1.69
C ASN A 140 0.99 -10.08 -2.75
N LEU A 141 0.27 -11.15 -2.39
CA LEU A 141 -0.56 -11.92 -3.32
C LEU A 141 -1.56 -11.03 -4.08
N ALA A 142 -2.15 -10.06 -3.39
CA ALA A 142 -3.10 -9.13 -3.97
C ALA A 142 -2.46 -8.25 -5.05
N VAL A 143 -1.23 -7.81 -4.86
CA VAL A 143 -0.50 -6.96 -5.82
C VAL A 143 -0.30 -7.72 -7.12
N VAL A 144 0.18 -8.96 -7.04
CA VAL A 144 0.36 -9.84 -8.21
C VAL A 144 -0.99 -10.10 -8.90
N ALA A 145 -2.00 -10.51 -8.12
CA ALA A 145 -3.32 -10.85 -8.66
C ALA A 145 -3.99 -9.66 -9.36
N ARG A 146 -3.85 -8.44 -8.84
CA ARG A 146 -4.45 -7.23 -9.42
C ARG A 146 -3.69 -6.75 -10.65
N ILE A 147 -2.36 -6.59 -10.57
CA ILE A 147 -1.57 -6.04 -11.68
C ILE A 147 -1.53 -7.03 -12.85
N VAL A 148 -1.13 -8.28 -12.59
CA VAL A 148 -1.05 -9.29 -13.64
C VAL A 148 -2.44 -9.73 -14.10
N GLY A 149 -3.40 -9.86 -13.17
CA GLY A 149 -4.78 -10.20 -13.49
C GLY A 149 -5.48 -9.17 -14.38
N ALA A 150 -5.25 -7.87 -14.15
CA ALA A 150 -5.77 -6.81 -15.01
C ALA A 150 -5.24 -6.91 -16.45
N GLN A 151 -3.94 -7.18 -16.61
CA GLN A 151 -3.34 -7.43 -17.93
C GLN A 151 -3.88 -8.72 -18.55
N TRP A 152 -4.02 -9.78 -17.76
CA TRP A 152 -4.53 -11.07 -18.23
C TRP A 152 -5.98 -11.04 -18.70
N ALA A 153 -6.83 -10.28 -18.01
CA ALA A 153 -8.23 -10.08 -18.39
C ALA A 153 -8.41 -9.42 -19.77
N GLN A 154 -7.37 -8.73 -20.25
CA GLN A 154 -7.35 -8.03 -21.54
C GLN A 154 -6.84 -8.92 -22.69
N HIS A 155 -6.32 -10.12 -22.38
CA HIS A 155 -5.86 -11.07 -23.40
C HIS A 155 -7.03 -11.90 -23.92
N SER A 156 -7.40 -11.65 -25.18
CA SER A 156 -8.23 -12.59 -25.93
C SER A 156 -7.45 -13.91 -26.03
N GLY A 157 -8.12 -15.02 -25.73
CA GLY A 157 -7.48 -16.32 -25.88
C GLY A 157 -7.21 -16.74 -27.32
N ASP A 158 -7.49 -15.87 -28.26
CA ASP A 158 -7.40 -16.13 -29.68
C ASP A 158 -5.97 -16.49 -30.09
N TYR A 159 -4.98 -15.74 -29.59
CA TYR A 159 -3.57 -16.04 -29.89
C TYR A 159 -3.11 -17.39 -29.34
N GLU A 160 -3.57 -17.75 -28.13
CA GLU A 160 -3.29 -19.05 -27.52
C GLU A 160 -3.99 -20.18 -28.31
N SER A 161 -5.22 -19.91 -28.78
CA SER A 161 -5.98 -20.84 -29.62
C SER A 161 -5.35 -21.02 -31.00
N VAL A 162 -4.91 -19.93 -31.64
CA VAL A 162 -4.18 -19.96 -32.92
C VAL A 162 -2.86 -20.73 -32.78
N ALA A 163 -2.07 -20.50 -31.73
CA ALA A 163 -0.86 -21.27 -31.50
C ALA A 163 -1.14 -22.78 -31.38
N ARG A 164 -2.26 -23.14 -30.74
CA ARG A 164 -2.68 -24.53 -30.60
C ARG A 164 -3.20 -25.15 -31.90
N THR A 165 -3.88 -24.39 -32.74
CA THR A 165 -4.27 -24.87 -34.09
C THR A 165 -3.05 -25.09 -34.99
N LEU A 166 -1.95 -24.37 -34.72
CA LEU A 166 -0.65 -24.56 -35.38
C LEU A 166 0.21 -25.67 -34.74
N GLY A 167 -0.39 -26.50 -33.86
CA GLY A 167 0.27 -27.67 -33.27
C GLY A 167 1.02 -27.42 -31.95
N ALA A 168 0.96 -26.22 -31.37
CA ALA A 168 1.61 -25.96 -30.08
C ALA A 168 0.87 -26.69 -28.94
N THR A 169 1.63 -27.32 -28.04
CA THR A 169 1.08 -27.86 -26.78
C THR A 169 0.57 -26.71 -25.89
N ARG A 170 -0.29 -27.02 -24.91
CA ARG A 170 -0.78 -26.00 -23.95
C ARG A 170 0.34 -25.26 -23.25
N TRP A 171 1.39 -25.98 -22.86
CA TRP A 171 2.56 -25.41 -22.21
C TRP A 171 3.36 -24.48 -23.15
N ARG A 172 3.56 -24.94 -24.40
CA ARG A 172 4.28 -24.13 -25.40
C ARG A 172 3.51 -22.87 -25.77
N ALA A 173 2.18 -22.95 -25.97
CA ALA A 173 1.32 -21.78 -26.18
C ALA A 173 1.36 -20.80 -24.97
N PHE A 174 1.44 -21.31 -23.74
CA PHE A 174 1.60 -20.47 -22.56
C PHE A 174 2.96 -19.75 -22.53
N VAL A 175 4.05 -20.48 -22.73
CA VAL A 175 5.44 -19.94 -22.65
C VAL A 175 5.73 -18.98 -23.81
N ASP A 176 5.33 -19.34 -25.05
CA ASP A 176 5.70 -18.59 -26.25
C ASP A 176 4.74 -17.43 -26.57
N VAL A 177 3.49 -17.46 -26.06
CA VAL A 177 2.46 -16.45 -26.36
C VAL A 177 1.98 -15.70 -25.12
N THR A 178 1.50 -16.44 -24.10
CA THR A 178 0.86 -15.82 -22.93
C THR A 178 1.90 -15.15 -22.03
N LEU A 179 2.95 -15.85 -21.65
CA LEU A 179 3.99 -15.33 -20.74
C LEU A 179 4.71 -14.07 -21.27
N PRO A 180 5.15 -14.01 -22.54
CA PRO A 180 5.74 -12.78 -23.09
C PRO A 180 4.77 -11.60 -23.11
N SER A 181 3.47 -11.86 -23.32
CA SER A 181 2.46 -10.82 -23.31
C SER A 181 2.17 -10.25 -21.90
N LEU A 182 2.45 -11.02 -20.85
CA LEU A 182 2.33 -10.61 -19.44
C LEU A 182 3.62 -10.06 -18.85
N ARG A 183 4.74 -10.14 -19.56
CA ARG A 183 6.08 -9.80 -19.05
C ARG A 183 6.12 -8.42 -18.37
N SER A 184 5.51 -7.42 -18.98
CA SER A 184 5.50 -6.05 -18.41
C SER A 184 4.74 -5.98 -17.09
N ALA A 185 3.59 -6.67 -16.99
CA ALA A 185 2.81 -6.71 -15.75
C ALA A 185 3.50 -7.53 -14.67
N ILE A 186 4.16 -8.64 -15.04
CA ILE A 186 4.95 -9.46 -14.11
C ILE A 186 6.12 -8.65 -13.55
N VAL A 187 6.90 -7.97 -14.40
CA VAL A 187 8.01 -7.12 -13.96
C VAL A 187 7.53 -5.96 -13.10
N ALA A 188 6.43 -5.30 -13.50
CA ALA A 188 5.86 -4.22 -12.71
C ALA A 188 5.38 -4.71 -11.33
N SER A 189 4.67 -5.85 -11.28
CA SER A 189 4.24 -6.42 -10.00
C SER A 189 5.42 -6.90 -9.16
N ALA A 190 6.45 -7.50 -9.76
CA ALA A 190 7.67 -7.91 -9.06
C ALA A 190 8.38 -6.72 -8.41
N ALA A 191 8.52 -5.60 -9.12
CA ALA A 191 9.14 -4.40 -8.58
C ALA A 191 8.36 -3.84 -7.38
N VAL A 192 7.03 -3.79 -7.47
CA VAL A 192 6.16 -3.32 -6.37
C VAL A 192 6.23 -4.27 -5.17
N VAL A 193 6.13 -5.58 -5.41
CA VAL A 193 6.22 -6.61 -4.35
C VAL A 193 7.59 -6.56 -3.67
N PHE A 194 8.66 -6.41 -4.44
CA PHE A 194 10.01 -6.26 -3.90
C PHE A 194 10.09 -5.05 -2.96
N VAL A 195 9.63 -3.88 -3.41
CA VAL A 195 9.67 -2.65 -2.60
C VAL A 195 8.86 -2.81 -1.32
N PHE A 196 7.65 -3.36 -1.38
CA PHE A 196 6.83 -3.59 -0.18
C PHE A 196 7.42 -4.61 0.79
N SER A 197 8.10 -5.65 0.27
CA SER A 197 8.80 -6.63 1.11
C SER A 197 10.10 -6.07 1.70
N PHE A 198 10.79 -5.21 0.95
CA PHE A 198 12.06 -4.60 1.35
C PHE A 198 11.87 -3.48 2.39
N SER A 199 10.74 -2.75 2.32
CA SER A 199 10.41 -1.62 3.19
C SER A 199 9.32 -1.97 4.21
N SER A 200 9.39 -3.15 4.84
CA SER A 200 8.39 -3.62 5.80
C SER A 200 9.00 -3.82 7.18
N LEU A 201 8.69 -2.91 8.12
CA LEU A 201 9.16 -3.00 9.50
C LEU A 201 8.31 -3.97 10.34
N GLY A 202 6.99 -3.88 10.27
CA GLY A 202 6.09 -4.58 11.20
C GLY A 202 6.20 -6.11 11.13
N ILE A 203 6.27 -6.69 9.95
CA ILE A 203 6.43 -8.15 9.76
C ILE A 203 7.79 -8.60 10.28
N VAL A 204 8.86 -7.90 9.92
CA VAL A 204 10.23 -8.27 10.34
C VAL A 204 10.41 -8.15 11.85
N LEU A 205 9.85 -7.11 12.46
CA LEU A 205 9.96 -6.86 13.90
C LEU A 205 9.26 -7.96 14.72
N LEU A 206 8.15 -8.50 14.23
CA LEU A 206 7.30 -9.44 14.99
C LEU A 206 7.53 -10.91 14.64
N LEU A 207 7.98 -11.21 13.41
CA LEU A 207 8.20 -12.59 12.93
C LEU A 207 9.66 -12.91 12.67
N GLY A 208 10.53 -11.91 12.58
CA GLY A 208 11.97 -12.10 12.45
C GLY A 208 12.62 -12.50 13.77
N ASP A 209 13.79 -13.08 13.66
CA ASP A 209 14.70 -13.37 14.77
C ASP A 209 15.88 -12.37 14.75
N PRO A 210 16.79 -12.41 15.74
CA PRO A 210 17.96 -11.54 15.77
C PRO A 210 18.88 -11.65 14.56
N SER A 211 18.83 -12.75 13.81
CA SER A 211 19.59 -12.96 12.58
C SER A 211 18.90 -12.36 11.36
N THR A 212 17.58 -12.19 11.39
CA THR A 212 16.74 -11.68 10.29
C THR A 212 16.62 -10.15 10.36
N ARG A 213 17.73 -9.44 10.19
CA ARG A 213 17.76 -7.98 10.23
C ARG A 213 17.59 -7.41 8.84
N THR A 214 16.65 -6.47 8.67
CA THR A 214 16.49 -5.66 7.46
C THR A 214 16.95 -4.23 7.71
N LEU A 215 17.09 -3.43 6.65
CA LEU A 215 17.49 -2.04 6.79
C LEU A 215 16.54 -1.25 7.71
N GLU A 216 15.23 -1.48 7.65
CA GLU A 216 14.27 -0.79 8.52
C GLU A 216 14.42 -1.18 10.00
N SER A 217 14.61 -2.46 10.30
CA SER A 217 14.87 -2.89 11.68
C SER A 217 16.23 -2.40 12.19
N GLN A 218 17.22 -2.25 11.30
CA GLN A 218 18.51 -1.65 11.63
C GLN A 218 18.39 -0.16 11.92
N ILE A 219 17.65 0.61 11.09
CA ILE A 219 17.36 2.04 11.34
C ILE A 219 16.68 2.20 12.70
N LEU A 220 15.68 1.38 13.00
CA LEU A 220 15.00 1.42 14.29
C LEU A 220 15.96 1.14 15.45
N ARG A 221 16.80 0.11 15.33
CA ARG A 221 17.79 -0.23 16.36
C ARG A 221 18.82 0.88 16.57
N GLN A 222 19.37 1.45 15.48
CA GLN A 222 20.30 2.56 15.54
C GLN A 222 19.67 3.79 16.22
N THR A 223 18.41 4.10 15.92
CA THR A 223 17.71 5.27 16.47
C THR A 223 17.28 5.08 17.92
N SER A 224 16.71 3.90 18.29
CA SER A 224 16.04 3.73 19.59
C SER A 224 16.86 2.97 20.62
N VAL A 225 17.88 2.21 20.21
CA VAL A 225 18.72 1.42 21.12
C VAL A 225 20.13 1.98 21.20
N LEU A 226 20.74 2.23 20.02
CA LEU A 226 22.13 2.69 19.97
C LEU A 226 22.25 4.22 20.04
N LEU A 227 21.16 4.97 19.80
CA LEU A 227 21.11 6.41 19.69
C LEU A 227 22.08 6.99 18.64
N ASP A 228 22.42 6.15 17.65
CA ASP A 228 23.29 6.48 16.52
C ASP A 228 22.45 7.04 15.37
N PHE A 229 22.12 8.33 15.45
CA PHE A 229 21.32 9.01 14.42
C PHE A 229 22.07 9.16 13.09
N PRO A 230 23.38 9.43 13.04
CA PRO A 230 24.14 9.48 11.79
C PRO A 230 24.16 8.12 11.08
N GLY A 231 24.39 7.02 11.79
CA GLY A 231 24.35 5.68 11.24
C GLY A 231 22.95 5.30 10.75
N ALA A 232 21.88 5.66 11.48
CA ALA A 232 20.50 5.47 11.07
C ALA A 232 20.18 6.25 9.79
N ALA A 233 20.63 7.50 9.68
CA ALA A 233 20.46 8.33 8.50
C ALA A 233 21.21 7.78 7.29
N ALA A 234 22.45 7.29 7.46
CA ALA A 234 23.22 6.63 6.40
C ALA A 234 22.51 5.36 5.89
N THR A 235 22.02 4.52 6.80
CA THR A 235 21.24 3.31 6.46
C THR A 235 19.96 3.67 5.71
N ALA A 236 19.27 4.74 6.11
CA ALA A 236 18.06 5.22 5.44
C ALA A 236 18.34 5.74 4.03
N LEU A 237 19.47 6.41 3.80
CA LEU A 237 19.89 6.86 2.46
C LEU A 237 20.25 5.68 1.55
N VAL A 238 20.94 4.66 2.05
CA VAL A 238 21.20 3.42 1.29
C VAL A 238 19.88 2.78 0.86
N GLN A 239 18.93 2.67 1.78
CA GLN A 239 17.59 2.13 1.48
C GLN A 239 16.87 2.95 0.42
N LEU A 240 16.89 4.28 0.53
CA LEU A 240 16.28 5.20 -0.43
C LEU A 240 16.84 5.01 -1.85
N VAL A 241 18.16 4.91 -1.97
CA VAL A 241 18.83 4.68 -3.28
C VAL A 241 18.41 3.35 -3.86
N LEU A 242 18.43 2.28 -3.09
CA LEU A 242 18.05 0.94 -3.55
C LEU A 242 16.60 0.86 -4.01
N ILE A 243 15.65 1.40 -3.24
CA ILE A 243 14.24 1.45 -3.62
C ILE A 243 14.06 2.25 -4.90
N SER A 244 14.70 3.42 -4.99
CA SER A 244 14.63 4.28 -6.18
C SER A 244 15.18 3.57 -7.42
N CYS A 245 16.31 2.87 -7.30
CA CYS A 245 16.86 2.06 -8.39
C CYS A 245 15.89 0.97 -8.86
N VAL A 246 15.29 0.22 -7.93
CA VAL A 246 14.33 -0.84 -8.28
C VAL A 246 13.09 -0.28 -8.98
N LEU A 247 12.53 0.83 -8.48
CA LEU A 247 11.37 1.48 -9.10
C LEU A 247 11.71 2.03 -10.49
N LEU A 248 12.88 2.64 -10.67
CA LEU A 248 13.32 3.15 -11.97
C LEU A 248 13.53 2.00 -12.96
N LEU A 249 14.22 0.94 -12.57
CA LEU A 249 14.43 -0.25 -13.41
C LEU A 249 13.10 -0.92 -13.78
N GLY A 250 12.18 -1.05 -12.82
CA GLY A 250 10.84 -1.57 -13.05
C GLY A 250 10.04 -0.71 -14.04
N ALA A 251 10.10 0.62 -13.90
CA ALA A 251 9.46 1.56 -14.81
C ALA A 251 10.05 1.51 -16.22
N MET A 252 11.38 1.42 -16.36
CA MET A 252 12.06 1.29 -17.65
C MET A 252 11.72 -0.02 -18.34
N ALA A 253 11.70 -1.13 -17.61
CA ALA A 253 11.36 -2.45 -18.16
C ALA A 253 9.89 -2.51 -18.61
N SER A 254 8.99 -1.83 -17.91
CA SER A 254 7.56 -1.78 -18.23
C SER A 254 7.26 -0.91 -19.48
N ARG A 255 8.04 0.14 -19.74
CA ARG A 255 7.84 1.05 -20.90
C ARG A 255 8.11 0.38 -22.25
N ARG A 256 8.87 -0.71 -22.31
CA ARG A 256 9.21 -1.42 -23.56
C ARG A 256 8.06 -2.24 -24.15
N SER A 257 6.93 -2.34 -23.47
CA SER A 257 5.75 -3.01 -24.00
C SER A 257 4.84 -2.01 -24.70
N PRO A 258 4.57 -2.17 -26.01
CA PRO A 258 3.67 -1.26 -26.72
C PRO A 258 2.28 -1.30 -26.06
N ALA A 259 1.76 -0.13 -25.72
CA ALA A 259 0.38 0.01 -25.24
C ALA A 259 -0.59 -0.42 -26.34
N ARG A 260 -0.93 -1.70 -26.39
CA ARG A 260 -1.95 -2.21 -27.30
C ARG A 260 -3.29 -1.65 -26.85
N ARG A 261 -4.07 -1.06 -27.79
CA ARG A 261 -5.45 -0.65 -27.50
C ARG A 261 -6.24 -1.86 -27.05
N ILE A 262 -6.66 -1.82 -25.80
CA ILE A 262 -7.22 -2.92 -25.07
C ILE A 262 -8.72 -2.92 -25.32
N ARG A 263 -9.25 -3.99 -25.92
CA ARG A 263 -10.68 -4.27 -25.89
C ARG A 263 -10.96 -5.18 -24.68
N PRO A 264 -11.92 -4.85 -23.82
CA PRO A 264 -12.32 -5.77 -22.75
C PRO A 264 -12.75 -7.09 -23.36
N VAL A 265 -12.08 -8.17 -23.00
CA VAL A 265 -12.47 -9.53 -23.40
C VAL A 265 -13.37 -10.08 -22.32
N GLY A 266 -14.52 -10.64 -22.70
CA GLY A 266 -15.44 -11.26 -21.78
C GLY A 266 -14.79 -12.43 -21.01
N LEU A 267 -15.32 -12.72 -19.81
CA LEU A 267 -14.86 -13.85 -19.01
C LEU A 267 -15.13 -15.16 -19.73
N ARG A 268 -14.15 -16.06 -19.70
CA ARG A 268 -14.27 -17.40 -20.27
C ARG A 268 -15.11 -18.31 -19.38
N PRO A 269 -15.92 -19.23 -19.95
CA PRO A 269 -16.53 -20.29 -19.18
C PRO A 269 -15.45 -21.19 -18.56
N LEU A 270 -15.82 -21.94 -17.53
CA LEU A 270 -14.95 -22.98 -17.00
C LEU A 270 -14.60 -24.00 -18.08
N PRO A 271 -13.41 -24.58 -18.04
CA PRO A 271 -13.02 -25.64 -18.98
C PRO A 271 -14.04 -26.81 -18.96
N SER A 272 -14.35 -27.37 -20.12
CA SER A 272 -15.30 -28.47 -20.27
C SER A 272 -14.77 -29.81 -19.73
N GLY A 273 -13.42 -29.99 -19.68
CA GLY A 273 -12.80 -31.20 -19.12
C GLY A 273 -12.83 -31.22 -17.59
N ARG A 274 -13.03 -32.42 -16.99
CA ARG A 274 -13.04 -32.56 -15.51
C ARG A 274 -11.74 -32.11 -14.87
N VAL A 275 -10.58 -32.57 -15.34
CA VAL A 275 -9.26 -32.25 -14.74
C VAL A 275 -8.96 -30.74 -14.75
N PRO A 276 -9.02 -30.03 -15.89
CA PRO A 276 -8.74 -28.59 -15.89
C PRO A 276 -9.79 -27.78 -15.13
N ARG A 277 -11.04 -28.25 -15.06
CA ARG A 277 -12.07 -27.61 -14.23
C ARG A 277 -11.77 -27.74 -12.74
N ILE A 278 -11.40 -28.96 -12.30
CA ILE A 278 -10.98 -29.21 -10.90
C ILE A 278 -9.76 -28.35 -10.56
N ALA A 279 -8.76 -28.26 -11.45
CA ALA A 279 -7.57 -27.44 -11.23
C ALA A 279 -7.92 -25.96 -11.00
N VAL A 280 -8.83 -25.39 -11.79
CA VAL A 280 -9.29 -23.99 -11.61
C VAL A 280 -9.99 -23.81 -10.25
N LEU A 281 -10.91 -24.70 -9.90
CA LEU A 281 -11.66 -24.61 -8.65
C LEU A 281 -10.76 -24.87 -7.43
N ALA A 282 -9.85 -25.85 -7.52
CA ALA A 282 -8.88 -26.14 -6.46
C ALA A 282 -7.93 -24.96 -6.22
N THR A 283 -7.46 -24.30 -7.29
CA THR A 283 -6.65 -23.09 -7.15
C THR A 283 -7.41 -21.96 -6.45
N ALA A 284 -8.69 -21.77 -6.79
CA ALA A 284 -9.53 -20.77 -6.11
C ALA A 284 -9.76 -21.12 -4.64
N ALA A 285 -10.04 -22.38 -4.35
CA ALA A 285 -10.25 -22.88 -2.98
C ALA A 285 -8.97 -22.78 -2.13
N LEU A 286 -7.84 -23.21 -2.69
CA LEU A 286 -6.54 -23.10 -2.02
C LEU A 286 -6.19 -21.64 -1.72
N GLY A 287 -6.42 -20.73 -2.69
CA GLY A 287 -6.25 -19.30 -2.47
C GLY A 287 -7.14 -18.77 -1.36
N ALA A 288 -8.39 -19.21 -1.27
CA ALA A 288 -9.28 -18.82 -0.18
C ALA A 288 -8.78 -19.36 1.18
N VAL A 289 -8.31 -20.60 1.24
CA VAL A 289 -7.72 -21.18 2.47
C VAL A 289 -6.47 -20.40 2.90
N ILE A 290 -5.55 -20.14 1.97
CA ILE A 290 -4.33 -19.36 2.27
C ILE A 290 -4.68 -18.00 2.86
N VAL A 291 -5.69 -17.32 2.29
CA VAL A 291 -6.09 -15.98 2.75
C VAL A 291 -6.84 -16.04 4.08
N LEU A 292 -7.74 -16.99 4.26
CA LEU A 292 -8.60 -17.05 5.44
C LEU A 292 -7.91 -17.65 6.67
N ALA A 293 -6.96 -18.58 6.50
CA ALA A 293 -6.36 -19.29 7.62
C ALA A 293 -5.70 -18.37 8.67
N PRO A 294 -4.84 -17.39 8.32
CA PRO A 294 -4.29 -16.47 9.32
C PRO A 294 -5.36 -15.59 9.97
N VAL A 295 -6.35 -15.13 9.19
CA VAL A 295 -7.43 -14.26 9.70
C VAL A 295 -8.32 -15.02 10.68
N THR A 296 -8.70 -16.26 10.35
CA THR A 296 -9.52 -17.09 11.25
C THR A 296 -8.75 -17.46 12.51
N ALA A 297 -7.46 -17.74 12.42
CA ALA A 297 -6.61 -17.99 13.59
C ALA A 297 -6.55 -16.77 14.52
N LEU A 298 -6.45 -15.58 13.96
CA LEU A 298 -6.49 -14.33 14.73
C LEU A 298 -7.85 -14.14 15.43
N LEU A 299 -8.95 -14.38 14.71
CA LEU A 299 -10.30 -14.32 15.28
C LEU A 299 -10.46 -15.30 16.44
N VAL A 300 -10.01 -16.53 16.27
CA VAL A 300 -10.01 -17.54 17.34
C VAL A 300 -9.16 -17.08 18.52
N ALA A 301 -7.94 -16.57 18.30
CA ALA A 301 -7.07 -16.07 19.35
C ALA A 301 -7.68 -14.91 20.15
N SER A 302 -8.58 -14.12 19.54
CA SER A 302 -9.25 -13.00 20.20
C SER A 302 -10.38 -13.42 21.15
N VAL A 303 -10.82 -14.70 21.11
CA VAL A 303 -11.95 -15.22 21.91
C VAL A 303 -11.62 -16.54 22.59
N ARG A 304 -10.38 -16.99 22.58
CA ARG A 304 -9.93 -18.26 23.17
C ARG A 304 -8.79 -18.01 24.15
N SER A 305 -8.94 -18.57 25.35
CA SER A 305 -7.88 -18.82 26.33
C SER A 305 -7.35 -20.23 26.18
N SER A 306 -6.23 -20.57 26.84
CA SER A 306 -5.67 -21.93 26.87
C SER A 306 -6.74 -22.98 27.22
N ASP A 307 -7.63 -22.67 28.16
CA ASP A 307 -8.54 -23.64 28.77
C ASP A 307 -10.02 -23.45 28.35
N SER A 308 -10.40 -22.29 27.78
CA SER A 308 -11.81 -21.99 27.52
C SER A 308 -12.02 -20.91 26.45
N TRP A 309 -13.26 -20.84 25.95
CA TRP A 309 -13.71 -19.68 25.16
C TRP A 309 -14.04 -18.52 26.09
N THR A 310 -13.54 -17.32 25.77
CA THR A 310 -13.68 -16.14 26.62
C THR A 310 -13.87 -14.85 25.84
N LEU A 311 -14.65 -13.92 26.40
CA LEU A 311 -14.75 -12.55 25.95
C LEU A 311 -14.01 -11.56 26.87
N ASN A 312 -13.26 -12.08 27.87
CA ASN A 312 -12.53 -11.24 28.80
C ASN A 312 -11.50 -10.33 28.13
N TRP A 313 -10.91 -10.78 27.01
CA TRP A 313 -9.97 -9.97 26.23
C TRP A 313 -10.63 -8.70 25.67
N TRP A 314 -11.88 -8.82 25.26
CA TRP A 314 -12.69 -7.69 24.76
C TRP A 314 -13.15 -6.77 25.88
N ALA A 315 -13.54 -7.32 27.03
CA ALA A 315 -13.87 -6.54 28.21
C ALA A 315 -12.66 -5.74 28.73
N SER A 316 -11.46 -6.33 28.65
CA SER A 316 -10.21 -5.69 29.09
C SER A 316 -9.74 -4.54 28.19
N LEU A 317 -10.33 -4.33 27.00
CA LEU A 317 -9.99 -3.19 26.13
C LEU A 317 -10.28 -1.82 26.79
N GLY A 318 -11.27 -1.74 27.67
CA GLY A 318 -11.63 -0.53 28.41
C GLY A 318 -10.92 -0.37 29.75
N SER A 319 -10.34 -1.46 30.29
CA SER A 319 -9.69 -1.44 31.59
C SER A 319 -8.28 -0.84 31.49
N VAL A 320 -7.98 0.06 32.40
CA VAL A 320 -6.62 0.57 32.63
C VAL A 320 -6.05 -0.24 33.78
N ASP A 321 -5.31 -1.32 33.51
CA ASP A 321 -4.59 -1.99 34.56
C ASP A 321 -3.60 -1.02 35.24
N ALA A 322 -3.48 -1.08 36.55
CA ALA A 322 -2.65 -0.17 37.36
C ALA A 322 -1.16 -0.13 36.91
N GLY A 323 -0.69 -1.15 36.18
CA GLY A 323 0.63 -1.18 35.53
C GLY A 323 0.69 -0.51 34.15
N THR A 324 -0.44 -0.11 33.55
CA THR A 324 -0.52 0.42 32.17
C THR A 324 -0.74 1.92 32.09
N THR A 325 -0.89 2.62 33.21
CA THR A 325 -1.16 4.07 33.29
C THR A 325 -0.19 4.94 32.49
N ARG A 326 1.05 4.49 32.31
CA ARG A 326 2.07 5.18 31.49
C ARG A 326 1.99 4.86 29.98
N LEU A 327 1.22 3.85 29.56
CA LEU A 327 1.23 3.33 28.18
C LEU A 327 -0.05 3.60 27.39
N GLY A 328 -1.05 4.24 28.01
CA GLY A 328 -2.37 4.46 27.43
C GLY A 328 -3.25 3.20 27.42
N SER A 329 -4.57 3.36 27.52
CA SER A 329 -5.50 2.23 27.41
C SER A 329 -5.62 1.74 25.97
N PRO A 330 -5.93 0.46 25.73
CA PRO A 330 -6.22 -0.05 24.39
C PRO A 330 -7.34 0.71 23.69
N SER A 331 -8.39 1.12 24.40
CA SER A 331 -9.49 1.93 23.87
C SER A 331 -9.05 3.34 23.43
N ALA A 332 -8.15 3.98 24.16
CA ALA A 332 -7.58 5.27 23.77
C ALA A 332 -6.77 5.17 22.47
N ALA A 333 -6.09 4.04 22.25
CA ALA A 333 -5.37 3.79 21.00
C ALA A 333 -6.31 3.72 19.78
N ILE A 334 -7.53 3.17 19.96
CA ILE A 334 -8.55 3.13 18.90
C ILE A 334 -8.98 4.56 18.53
N VAL A 335 -9.30 5.38 19.53
CA VAL A 335 -9.70 6.80 19.33
C VAL A 335 -8.57 7.58 18.65
N THR A 336 -7.33 7.43 19.11
CA THR A 336 -6.16 8.06 18.52
C THR A 336 -5.97 7.67 17.06
N SER A 337 -6.08 6.37 16.75
CA SER A 337 -5.94 5.88 15.36
C SER A 337 -7.05 6.40 14.46
N LEU A 338 -8.30 6.46 14.92
CA LEU A 338 -9.43 7.02 14.16
C LEU A 338 -9.24 8.52 13.90
N ALA A 339 -8.82 9.28 14.92
CA ALA A 339 -8.54 10.71 14.78
C ALA A 339 -7.40 10.95 13.76
N TYR A 340 -6.32 10.21 13.86
CA TYR A 340 -5.20 10.30 12.91
C TYR A 340 -5.59 9.87 11.50
N ALA A 341 -6.40 8.82 11.35
CA ALA A 341 -6.91 8.38 10.05
C ALA A 341 -7.81 9.45 9.41
N ALA A 342 -8.69 10.09 10.19
CA ALA A 342 -9.53 11.18 9.71
C ALA A 342 -8.72 12.41 9.27
N MET A 343 -7.72 12.82 10.06
CA MET A 343 -6.83 13.92 9.72
C MET A 343 -5.98 13.61 8.49
N THR A 344 -5.42 12.39 8.42
CA THR A 344 -4.68 11.92 7.25
C THR A 344 -5.54 11.92 6.00
N ALA A 345 -6.77 11.40 6.09
CA ALA A 345 -7.73 11.38 4.99
C ALA A 345 -8.03 12.78 4.47
N LEU A 346 -8.25 13.73 5.38
CA LEU A 346 -8.50 15.14 5.04
C LEU A 346 -7.30 15.77 4.33
N VAL A 347 -6.11 15.69 4.96
CA VAL A 347 -4.89 16.29 4.40
C VAL A 347 -4.51 15.66 3.06
N ALA A 348 -4.53 14.33 2.97
CA ALA A 348 -4.19 13.62 1.73
C ALA A 348 -5.22 13.88 0.62
N ALA A 349 -6.52 13.98 0.94
CA ALA A 349 -7.56 14.31 -0.03
C ALA A 349 -7.39 15.74 -0.59
N VAL A 350 -7.07 16.71 0.27
CA VAL A 350 -6.83 18.09 -0.15
C VAL A 350 -5.53 18.19 -0.96
N VAL A 351 -4.42 17.76 -0.41
CA VAL A 351 -3.10 17.86 -1.05
C VAL A 351 -3.03 17.02 -2.32
N GLY A 352 -3.42 15.75 -2.23
CA GLY A 352 -3.41 14.81 -3.36
C GLY A 352 -4.45 15.16 -4.43
N GLY A 353 -5.64 15.64 -4.01
CA GLY A 353 -6.67 16.13 -4.91
C GLY A 353 -6.20 17.36 -5.71
N LEU A 354 -5.61 18.36 -5.05
CA LEU A 354 -5.03 19.52 -5.72
C LEU A 354 -3.86 19.14 -6.64
N ALA A 355 -3.00 18.21 -6.21
CA ALA A 355 -1.92 17.69 -7.03
C ALA A 355 -2.47 16.99 -8.30
N ALA A 356 -3.52 16.16 -8.15
CA ALA A 356 -4.16 15.49 -9.29
C ALA A 356 -4.82 16.48 -10.26
N VAL A 357 -5.46 17.54 -9.77
CA VAL A 357 -5.99 18.63 -10.61
C VAL A 357 -4.85 19.35 -11.33
N ALA A 358 -3.75 19.65 -10.65
CA ALA A 358 -2.59 20.29 -11.27
C ALA A 358 -1.98 19.46 -12.41
N VAL A 359 -2.10 18.13 -12.39
CA VAL A 359 -1.62 17.22 -13.44
C VAL A 359 -2.35 17.40 -14.77
N ILE A 360 -3.66 17.75 -14.73
CA ILE A 360 -4.47 17.95 -15.95
C ILE A 360 -4.37 19.37 -16.50
N VAL A 361 -3.87 20.33 -15.71
CA VAL A 361 -3.68 21.73 -16.11
C VAL A 361 -2.31 21.90 -16.77
N PRO A 362 -2.21 22.51 -17.96
CA PRO A 362 -0.92 22.77 -18.61
C PRO A 362 0.00 23.64 -17.73
N GLY A 363 1.31 23.30 -17.65
CA GLY A 363 2.31 24.09 -16.95
C GLY A 363 3.04 23.32 -15.84
N ARG A 364 3.21 23.95 -14.65
CA ARG A 364 4.02 23.42 -13.53
C ARG A 364 3.45 22.16 -12.87
N GLY A 365 2.21 21.77 -13.14
CA GLY A 365 1.56 20.58 -12.57
C GLY A 365 2.30 19.27 -12.86
N ARG A 366 3.08 19.19 -13.94
CA ARG A 366 3.90 18.01 -14.25
C ARG A 366 4.99 17.76 -13.20
N ILE A 367 5.60 18.84 -12.70
CA ILE A 367 6.65 18.74 -11.65
C ILE A 367 6.02 18.25 -10.35
N VAL A 368 4.86 18.82 -9.97
CA VAL A 368 4.14 18.39 -8.76
C VAL A 368 3.68 16.93 -8.88
N ALA A 369 3.25 16.50 -10.05
CA ALA A 369 2.91 15.10 -10.30
C ALA A 369 4.09 14.16 -10.08
N LEU A 370 5.28 14.55 -10.54
CA LEU A 370 6.51 13.79 -10.31
C LEU A 370 6.87 13.76 -8.82
N LEU A 371 6.86 14.93 -8.16
CA LEU A 371 7.15 15.03 -6.72
C LEU A 371 6.14 14.24 -5.87
N ALA A 372 4.87 14.22 -6.25
CA ALA A 372 3.84 13.47 -5.53
C ALA A 372 4.04 11.94 -5.60
N VAL A 373 4.82 11.42 -6.56
CA VAL A 373 5.14 9.99 -6.67
C VAL A 373 6.40 9.63 -5.86
N VAL A 374 7.28 10.60 -5.57
CA VAL A 374 8.54 10.36 -4.84
C VAL A 374 8.33 9.66 -3.49
N PRO A 375 7.31 9.99 -2.67
CA PRO A 375 7.09 9.30 -1.39
C PRO A 375 6.92 7.78 -1.51
N LEU A 376 6.47 7.26 -2.67
CA LEU A 376 6.41 5.80 -2.91
C LEU A 376 7.80 5.14 -2.95
N GLY A 377 8.82 5.92 -3.26
CA GLY A 377 10.22 5.47 -3.26
C GLY A 377 10.92 5.65 -1.91
N VAL A 378 10.26 6.23 -0.92
CA VAL A 378 10.82 6.44 0.43
C VAL A 378 10.08 5.53 1.40
N SER A 379 10.83 4.77 2.20
CA SER A 379 10.18 3.92 3.20
C SER A 379 9.54 4.75 4.30
N ALA A 380 8.46 4.23 4.91
CA ALA A 380 7.77 4.89 6.00
C ALA A 380 8.68 5.11 7.23
N ALA A 381 9.60 4.18 7.49
CA ALA A 381 10.61 4.32 8.54
C ALA A 381 11.59 5.47 8.25
N THR A 382 12.09 5.55 7.01
CA THR A 382 12.96 6.66 6.56
C THR A 382 12.24 8.02 6.67
N LEU A 383 10.96 8.08 6.26
CA LEU A 383 10.13 9.28 6.42
C LEU A 383 9.95 9.63 7.90
N GLY A 384 9.67 8.63 8.74
CA GLY A 384 9.52 8.79 10.18
C GLY A 384 10.79 9.33 10.85
N LEU A 385 11.95 8.75 10.54
CA LEU A 385 13.24 9.21 11.04
C LEU A 385 13.56 10.63 10.55
N GLY A 386 13.44 10.89 9.25
CA GLY A 386 13.70 12.23 8.70
C GLY A 386 12.80 13.30 9.31
N THR A 387 11.51 12.98 9.47
CA THR A 387 10.52 13.85 10.10
C THR A 387 10.84 14.08 11.59
N LEU A 388 11.28 13.04 12.30
CA LEU A 388 11.72 13.14 13.69
C LEU A 388 12.91 14.10 13.84
N LEU A 389 13.92 13.97 12.99
CA LEU A 389 15.11 14.82 13.01
C LEU A 389 14.81 16.26 12.60
N ALA A 390 13.93 16.46 11.61
CA ALA A 390 13.57 17.77 11.08
C ALA A 390 12.65 18.59 12.01
N PHE A 391 11.73 17.92 12.72
CA PHE A 391 10.68 18.57 13.50
C PHE A 391 10.66 18.14 14.98
N GLY A 392 11.67 17.46 15.46
CA GLY A 392 11.79 17.03 16.85
C GLY A 392 12.54 18.01 17.76
N ARG A 393 12.94 19.19 17.26
CA ARG A 393 13.73 20.19 17.98
C ARG A 393 13.19 21.61 17.70
N PRO A 394 13.35 22.57 18.66
CA PRO A 394 13.06 23.98 18.38
C PRO A 394 13.85 24.49 17.16
N PRO A 395 13.29 25.44 16.38
CA PRO A 395 12.07 26.22 16.63
C PRO A 395 10.78 25.54 16.16
N LEU A 396 10.85 24.43 15.43
CA LEU A 396 9.70 23.76 14.83
C LEU A 396 9.36 22.42 15.53
N ASP A 397 9.36 22.37 16.86
CA ASP A 397 9.00 21.15 17.60
C ASP A 397 7.52 20.80 17.43
N LEU A 398 7.18 20.19 16.27
CA LEU A 398 5.85 19.68 15.98
C LEU A 398 5.57 18.34 16.67
N ARG A 399 6.59 17.67 17.21
CA ARG A 399 6.44 16.43 17.98
C ARG A 399 5.55 16.65 19.20
N ALA A 400 5.58 17.85 19.78
CA ALA A 400 4.73 18.24 20.90
C ALA A 400 3.22 18.32 20.53
N THR A 401 2.85 18.51 19.28
CA THR A 401 1.46 18.80 18.88
C THR A 401 0.61 17.56 18.58
N GLY A 402 1.19 16.39 18.35
CA GLY A 402 0.47 15.20 17.86
C GLY A 402 0.08 15.25 16.38
N LEU A 403 0.31 16.37 15.68
CA LEU A 403 0.00 16.53 14.26
C LEU A 403 1.02 15.83 13.35
N LEU A 404 2.22 15.60 13.84
CA LEU A 404 3.33 15.10 13.04
C LEU A 404 3.05 13.71 12.46
N ILE A 405 2.37 12.83 13.23
CA ILE A 405 2.00 11.49 12.77
C ILE A 405 1.02 11.55 11.59
N PRO A 406 -0.16 12.21 11.69
CA PRO A 406 -1.09 12.25 10.56
C PRO A 406 -0.52 12.98 9.34
N LEU A 407 0.39 13.95 9.49
CA LEU A 407 1.08 14.60 8.37
C LEU A 407 2.07 13.65 7.67
N ALA A 408 2.82 12.85 8.43
CA ALA A 408 3.69 11.81 7.89
C ALA A 408 2.88 10.70 7.18
N HIS A 409 1.75 10.27 7.76
CA HIS A 409 0.84 9.33 7.12
C HIS A 409 0.21 9.91 5.84
N ALA A 410 -0.14 11.21 5.83
CA ALA A 410 -0.65 11.88 4.65
C ALA A 410 0.40 11.90 3.52
N LEU A 411 1.67 12.07 3.85
CA LEU A 411 2.75 12.02 2.87
C LEU A 411 2.82 10.66 2.17
N VAL A 412 2.63 9.56 2.90
CA VAL A 412 2.57 8.20 2.34
C VAL A 412 1.30 8.00 1.50
N ALA A 413 0.18 8.62 1.89
CA ALA A 413 -1.12 8.46 1.23
C ALA A 413 -1.30 9.35 -0.02
N VAL A 414 -0.66 10.53 -0.10
CA VAL A 414 -0.79 11.47 -1.22
C VAL A 414 -0.57 10.83 -2.60
N PRO A 415 0.47 10.00 -2.83
CA PRO A 415 0.66 9.32 -4.11
C PRO A 415 -0.54 8.45 -4.51
N LEU A 416 -1.14 7.77 -3.56
CA LEU A 416 -2.30 6.90 -3.79
C LEU A 416 -3.53 7.71 -4.16
N VAL A 417 -3.75 8.85 -3.50
CA VAL A 417 -4.82 9.80 -3.85
C VAL A 417 -4.63 10.29 -5.28
N VAL A 418 -3.42 10.71 -5.65
CA VAL A 418 -3.12 11.16 -7.03
C VAL A 418 -3.34 10.03 -8.04
N ALA A 419 -2.95 8.80 -7.71
CA ALA A 419 -3.12 7.63 -8.58
C ALA A 419 -4.59 7.26 -8.82
N VAL A 420 -5.50 7.62 -7.91
CA VAL A 420 -6.95 7.40 -8.05
C VAL A 420 -7.63 8.60 -8.74
N VAL A 421 -7.30 9.81 -8.29
CA VAL A 421 -7.99 11.03 -8.75
C VAL A 421 -7.60 11.43 -10.17
N ALA A 422 -6.30 11.37 -10.53
CA ALA A 422 -5.84 11.83 -11.84
C ALA A 422 -6.42 11.02 -13.03
N PRO A 423 -6.49 9.68 -13.01
CA PRO A 423 -7.19 8.92 -14.05
C PRO A 423 -8.69 9.22 -14.11
N GLY A 424 -9.34 9.40 -12.94
CA GLY A 424 -10.74 9.80 -12.87
C GLY A 424 -11.03 11.11 -13.59
N LEU A 425 -10.16 12.10 -13.41
CA LEU A 425 -10.25 13.39 -14.11
C LEU A 425 -9.99 13.24 -15.62
N ARG A 426 -9.00 12.44 -16.01
CA ARG A 426 -8.68 12.21 -17.42
C ARG A 426 -9.77 11.45 -18.18
N SER A 427 -10.60 10.66 -17.50
CA SER A 427 -11.73 9.95 -18.10
C SER A 427 -12.95 10.85 -18.37
N THR A 428 -12.95 12.08 -17.84
CA THR A 428 -14.02 13.06 -18.05
C THR A 428 -13.86 13.71 -19.42
N ASP A 429 -14.95 13.75 -20.20
CA ASP A 429 -14.93 14.38 -21.52
C ASP A 429 -14.77 15.91 -21.38
N GLY A 430 -13.64 16.43 -21.85
CA GLY A 430 -13.34 17.86 -21.82
C GLY A 430 -14.33 18.73 -22.63
N ARG A 431 -15.09 18.12 -23.56
CA ARG A 431 -16.14 18.81 -24.35
C ARG A 431 -17.25 19.35 -23.45
N LEU A 432 -17.52 18.72 -22.31
CA LEU A 432 -18.50 19.19 -21.34
C LEU A 432 -18.21 20.61 -20.85
N MET A 433 -16.92 20.92 -20.67
CA MET A 433 -16.49 22.27 -20.31
C MET A 433 -16.75 23.29 -21.43
N SER A 434 -16.48 22.90 -22.68
CA SER A 434 -16.73 23.74 -23.84
C SER A 434 -18.22 24.00 -24.04
N VAL A 435 -19.08 22.99 -23.88
CA VAL A 435 -20.54 23.13 -23.92
C VAL A 435 -21.04 24.05 -22.82
N ALA A 436 -20.57 23.91 -21.61
CA ALA A 436 -20.94 24.80 -20.51
C ALA A 436 -20.53 26.27 -20.81
N ALA A 437 -19.33 26.46 -21.38
CA ALA A 437 -18.85 27.80 -21.77
C ALA A 437 -19.68 28.43 -22.90
N THR A 438 -20.10 27.65 -23.92
CA THR A 438 -20.99 28.14 -24.98
C THR A 438 -22.37 28.52 -24.46
N LEU A 439 -22.82 27.90 -23.38
CA LEU A 439 -24.05 28.27 -22.66
C LEU A 439 -23.87 29.45 -21.70
N GLY A 440 -22.73 30.16 -21.75
CA GLY A 440 -22.47 31.35 -20.95
C GLY A 440 -22.00 31.08 -19.49
N ALA A 441 -21.63 29.84 -19.16
CA ALA A 441 -21.12 29.55 -17.82
C ALA A 441 -19.74 30.19 -17.61
N HIS A 442 -19.56 30.88 -16.48
CA HIS A 442 -18.24 31.35 -16.04
C HIS A 442 -17.26 30.14 -15.94
N PRO A 443 -15.95 30.29 -16.27
CA PRO A 443 -14.97 29.20 -16.31
C PRO A 443 -14.96 28.30 -15.07
N SER A 444 -15.08 28.88 -13.88
CA SER A 444 -15.13 28.12 -12.61
C SER A 444 -16.40 27.26 -12.51
N ARG A 445 -17.55 27.78 -12.95
CA ARG A 445 -18.82 27.05 -12.97
C ARG A 445 -18.80 25.94 -14.02
N ALA A 446 -18.25 26.21 -15.20
CA ALA A 446 -18.06 25.21 -16.24
C ALA A 446 -17.18 24.04 -15.74
N PHE A 447 -16.06 24.33 -15.06
CA PHE A 447 -15.19 23.33 -14.46
C PHE A 447 -15.93 22.51 -13.39
N LEU A 448 -16.59 23.15 -12.44
CA LEU A 448 -17.31 22.46 -11.37
C LEU A 448 -18.48 21.62 -11.90
N THR A 449 -19.17 22.06 -12.95
CA THR A 449 -20.25 21.30 -13.59
C THR A 449 -19.71 20.06 -14.33
N ALA A 450 -18.61 20.21 -15.08
CA ALA A 450 -18.03 19.12 -15.87
C ALA A 450 -17.27 18.10 -14.99
N TYR A 451 -16.41 18.56 -14.09
CA TYR A 451 -15.50 17.72 -13.30
C TYR A 451 -15.98 17.46 -11.86
N GLY A 452 -16.83 18.34 -11.30
CA GLY A 452 -17.28 18.26 -9.91
C GLY A 452 -17.89 16.92 -9.51
N PRO A 453 -18.85 16.36 -10.28
CA PRO A 453 -19.44 15.06 -9.96
C PRO A 453 -18.41 13.92 -9.94
N VAL A 454 -17.40 13.98 -10.82
CA VAL A 454 -16.30 12.99 -10.84
C VAL A 454 -15.38 13.20 -9.65
N LEU A 455 -14.92 14.45 -9.43
CA LEU A 455 -14.05 14.82 -8.32
C LEU A 455 -14.62 14.39 -6.98
N ARG A 456 -15.88 14.68 -6.72
CA ARG A 456 -16.53 14.34 -5.46
C ARG A 456 -16.41 12.85 -5.13
N VAL A 457 -16.67 11.96 -6.09
CA VAL A 457 -16.63 10.52 -5.88
C VAL A 457 -15.20 10.00 -5.74
N VAL A 458 -14.28 10.43 -6.63
CA VAL A 458 -12.90 9.93 -6.57
C VAL A 458 -12.12 10.49 -5.38
N ILE A 459 -12.43 11.72 -4.93
CA ILE A 459 -11.84 12.31 -3.73
C ILE A 459 -12.34 11.59 -2.47
N LEU A 460 -13.66 11.37 -2.33
CA LEU A 460 -14.20 10.64 -1.18
C LEU A 460 -13.66 9.21 -1.11
N GLY A 461 -13.60 8.51 -2.25
CA GLY A 461 -13.00 7.17 -2.31
C GLY A 461 -11.52 7.18 -1.96
N SER A 462 -10.75 8.12 -2.48
CA SER A 462 -9.32 8.23 -2.16
C SER A 462 -9.06 8.70 -0.73
N ALA A 463 -9.91 9.52 -0.14
CA ALA A 463 -9.85 9.90 1.28
C ALA A 463 -10.05 8.68 2.19
N ALA A 464 -11.04 7.84 1.90
CA ALA A 464 -11.24 6.60 2.65
C ALA A 464 -10.04 5.64 2.50
N LEU A 465 -9.44 5.56 1.31
CA LEU A 465 -8.21 4.80 1.09
C LEU A 465 -7.04 5.36 1.91
N ALA A 466 -6.87 6.68 1.95
CA ALA A 466 -5.83 7.33 2.75
C ALA A 466 -6.02 7.08 4.26
N GLY A 467 -7.27 7.10 4.73
CA GLY A 467 -7.61 6.72 6.11
C GLY A 467 -7.26 5.26 6.42
N ALA A 468 -7.55 4.34 5.50
CA ALA A 468 -7.22 2.93 5.65
C ALA A 468 -5.68 2.71 5.71
N VAL A 469 -4.92 3.41 4.87
CA VAL A 469 -3.45 3.39 4.92
C VAL A 469 -2.95 3.92 6.25
N SER A 470 -3.51 5.03 6.76
CA SER A 470 -3.13 5.60 8.05
C SER A 470 -3.39 4.68 9.23
N LEU A 471 -4.51 3.92 9.21
CA LEU A 471 -4.82 2.92 10.25
C LEU A 471 -3.77 1.80 10.29
N GLY A 472 -3.24 1.41 9.13
CA GLY A 472 -2.25 0.35 8.99
C GLY A 472 -0.80 0.81 9.14
N GLU A 473 -0.55 2.13 9.16
CA GLU A 473 0.81 2.67 9.14
C GLU A 473 1.51 2.48 10.49
N PHE A 474 2.58 1.72 10.45
CA PHE A 474 3.37 1.36 11.63
C PHE A 474 4.77 1.97 11.58
N GLY A 475 5.39 2.02 10.39
CA GLY A 475 6.78 2.44 10.23
C GLY A 475 7.05 3.86 10.72
N ALA A 476 6.37 4.86 10.17
CA ALA A 476 6.50 6.25 10.59
C ALA A 476 6.01 6.45 12.04
N ALA A 477 4.89 5.80 12.42
CA ALA A 477 4.34 5.89 13.76
C ALA A 477 5.31 5.38 14.84
N THR A 478 6.18 4.41 14.53
CA THR A 478 7.19 3.89 15.46
C THR A 478 8.22 4.94 15.86
N PHE A 479 8.62 5.82 14.93
CA PHE A 479 9.58 6.89 15.20
C PHE A 479 8.96 8.13 15.82
N LEU A 480 7.70 8.44 15.42
CA LEU A 480 7.01 9.68 15.79
C LEU A 480 6.07 9.50 16.98
N GLY A 481 5.76 8.25 17.35
CA GLY A 481 4.78 7.91 18.36
C GLY A 481 5.14 8.42 19.75
N ARG A 482 4.11 8.80 20.52
CA ARG A 482 4.22 9.20 21.92
C ARG A 482 3.84 8.04 22.83
N ALA A 483 4.43 8.01 24.02
CA ALA A 483 4.06 7.03 25.03
C ALA A 483 2.59 7.18 25.46
N SER A 484 2.10 8.42 25.58
CA SER A 484 0.76 8.75 26.08
C SER A 484 -0.38 8.55 25.05
N SER A 485 -0.09 8.55 23.76
CA SER A 485 -1.09 8.47 22.69
C SER A 485 -0.65 7.53 21.56
N PRO A 486 -0.57 6.22 21.84
CA PRO A 486 -0.17 5.24 20.84
C PRO A 486 -1.27 5.05 19.80
N THR A 487 -0.88 4.70 18.57
CA THR A 487 -1.81 4.14 17.57
C THR A 487 -2.07 2.67 17.88
N VAL A 488 -3.15 2.10 17.31
CA VAL A 488 -3.48 0.67 17.49
C VAL A 488 -2.32 -0.25 17.09
N PRO A 489 -1.62 -0.09 15.94
CA PRO A 489 -0.46 -0.90 15.63
C PRO A 489 0.65 -0.83 16.69
N ILE A 490 0.95 0.35 17.19
CA ILE A 490 1.96 0.53 18.27
C ILE A 490 1.50 -0.15 19.56
N GLN A 491 0.22 -0.01 19.92
CA GLN A 491 -0.32 -0.65 21.13
C GLN A 491 -0.29 -2.18 21.04
N ILE A 492 -0.59 -2.75 19.87
CA ILE A 492 -0.46 -4.20 19.64
C ILE A 492 0.99 -4.65 19.90
N VAL A 493 1.98 -3.96 19.34
CA VAL A 493 3.39 -4.31 19.53
C VAL A 493 3.81 -4.20 20.99
N ARG A 494 3.35 -3.18 21.71
CA ARG A 494 3.59 -3.01 23.15
C ARG A 494 3.01 -4.15 23.98
N LEU A 495 1.80 -4.59 23.65
CA LEU A 495 1.16 -5.73 24.30
C LEU A 495 1.91 -7.03 24.03
N LEU A 496 2.37 -7.24 22.79
CA LEU A 496 3.16 -8.43 22.41
C LEU A 496 4.54 -8.49 23.09
N GLY A 497 5.08 -7.35 23.49
CA GLY A 497 6.31 -7.26 24.30
C GLY A 497 6.13 -7.62 25.76
N ARG A 498 4.89 -7.89 26.24
CA ARG A 498 4.59 -8.30 27.61
C ARG A 498 4.34 -9.79 27.68
N PRO A 499 4.87 -10.48 28.70
CA PRO A 499 4.55 -11.88 28.93
C PRO A 499 3.09 -12.02 29.41
N GLY A 500 2.50 -13.18 29.13
CA GLY A 500 1.18 -13.56 29.62
C GLY A 500 0.11 -13.62 28.53
N GLU A 501 -0.84 -14.52 28.76
CA GLU A 501 -1.92 -14.83 27.84
C GLU A 501 -2.89 -13.66 27.66
N GLN A 502 -3.16 -12.89 28.72
CA GLN A 502 -4.02 -11.72 28.69
C GLN A 502 -3.49 -10.67 27.69
N SER A 503 -2.18 -10.40 27.70
CA SER A 503 -1.56 -9.45 26.77
C SER A 503 -1.71 -9.88 25.33
N LEU A 504 -1.54 -11.18 25.05
CA LEU A 504 -1.72 -11.76 23.71
C LEU A 504 -3.18 -11.71 23.26
N GLY A 505 -4.12 -12.07 24.15
CA GLY A 505 -5.56 -12.05 23.85
C GLY A 505 -6.08 -10.62 23.58
N VAL A 506 -5.68 -9.65 24.40
CA VAL A 506 -6.03 -8.23 24.19
C VAL A 506 -5.40 -7.70 22.90
N ALA A 507 -4.16 -8.07 22.57
CA ALA A 507 -3.53 -7.72 21.31
C ALA A 507 -4.29 -8.30 20.10
N ALA A 508 -4.78 -9.54 20.21
CA ALA A 508 -5.60 -10.18 19.18
C ALA A 508 -6.96 -9.48 19.02
N ALA A 509 -7.63 -9.12 20.12
CA ALA A 509 -8.89 -8.37 20.07
C ALA A 509 -8.70 -6.99 19.41
N LEU A 510 -7.64 -6.24 19.77
CA LEU A 510 -7.28 -4.99 19.13
C LEU A 510 -6.99 -5.16 17.63
N ALA A 511 -6.29 -6.21 17.26
CA ALA A 511 -5.98 -6.51 15.86
C ALA A 511 -7.26 -6.81 15.06
N VAL A 512 -8.23 -7.52 15.63
CA VAL A 512 -9.54 -7.76 15.00
C VAL A 512 -10.29 -6.43 14.81
N ILE A 513 -10.30 -5.54 15.79
CA ILE A 513 -10.90 -4.20 15.65
C ILE A 513 -10.23 -3.44 14.50
N LEU A 514 -8.91 -3.45 14.44
CA LEU A 514 -8.16 -2.78 13.39
C LEU A 514 -8.49 -3.34 11.99
N VAL A 515 -8.64 -4.67 11.87
CA VAL A 515 -9.11 -5.32 10.63
C VAL A 515 -10.49 -4.81 10.25
N VAL A 516 -11.44 -4.78 11.19
CA VAL A 516 -12.82 -4.32 10.93
C VAL A 516 -12.82 -2.85 10.50
N MET A 517 -12.09 -1.98 11.22
CA MET A 517 -11.98 -0.55 10.86
C MET A 517 -11.43 -0.36 9.44
N THR A 518 -10.37 -1.08 9.09
CA THR A 518 -9.73 -1.00 7.78
C THR A 518 -10.65 -1.53 6.69
N LEU A 519 -11.32 -2.68 6.92
CA LEU A 519 -12.28 -3.26 5.96
C LEU A 519 -13.47 -2.34 5.73
N VAL A 520 -14.01 -1.69 6.75
CA VAL A 520 -15.11 -0.71 6.62
C VAL A 520 -14.70 0.42 5.68
N LEU A 521 -13.50 0.99 5.86
CA LEU A 521 -13.01 2.05 4.97
C LEU A 521 -12.83 1.56 3.53
N VAL A 522 -12.31 0.34 3.32
CA VAL A 522 -12.15 -0.24 1.98
C VAL A 522 -13.50 -0.52 1.32
N LEU A 523 -14.50 -0.99 2.07
CA LEU A 523 -15.86 -1.18 1.55
C LEU A 523 -16.51 0.16 1.14
N VAL A 524 -16.24 1.24 1.86
CA VAL A 524 -16.66 2.59 1.47
C VAL A 524 -16.02 2.97 0.13
N VAL A 525 -14.70 2.73 -0.05
CA VAL A 525 -14.01 2.96 -1.33
C VAL A 525 -14.68 2.19 -2.46
N ASP A 526 -14.96 0.91 -2.25
CA ASP A 526 -15.52 0.03 -3.28
C ASP A 526 -16.95 0.44 -3.66
N ARG A 527 -17.79 0.78 -2.69
CA ARG A 527 -19.16 1.28 -2.97
C ARG A 527 -19.17 2.61 -3.72
N LEU A 528 -18.27 3.54 -3.39
CA LEU A 528 -18.15 4.80 -4.10
C LEU A 528 -17.61 4.61 -5.54
N GLY A 529 -16.73 3.61 -5.75
CA GLY A 529 -16.19 3.26 -7.08
C GLY A 529 -17.20 2.54 -7.99
N THR A 530 -17.96 1.58 -7.46
CA THR A 530 -18.87 0.73 -8.24
C THR A 530 -20.18 1.42 -8.62
N GLY A 531 -20.63 2.41 -7.86
CA GLY A 531 -21.85 3.19 -8.15
C GLY A 531 -21.86 3.88 -9.52
N ARG A 532 -20.73 3.96 -10.19
CA ARG A 532 -20.54 4.66 -11.48
C ARG A 532 -20.46 3.78 -12.72
N MET A 533 -20.20 2.47 -12.58
CA MET A 533 -20.15 1.56 -13.74
C MET A 533 -21.53 1.09 -14.21
N ARG A 534 -22.61 1.50 -13.56
CA ARG A 534 -23.95 1.47 -14.16
C ARG A 534 -24.14 2.74 -15.03
N GLN A 535 -23.47 2.78 -16.17
CA GLN A 535 -23.99 3.60 -17.27
C GLN A 535 -25.41 3.11 -17.57
N PRO A 536 -26.42 4.00 -17.62
CA PRO A 536 -27.68 3.62 -18.20
C PRO A 536 -27.34 3.18 -19.64
N SER A 537 -27.63 1.92 -19.95
CA SER A 537 -27.76 1.51 -21.35
C SER A 537 -28.73 2.51 -21.96
N VAL A 538 -28.22 3.36 -22.84
CA VAL A 538 -29.07 4.08 -23.78
C VAL A 538 -29.74 2.95 -24.55
N ALA A 539 -30.94 2.61 -24.13
CA ALA A 539 -31.83 1.73 -24.88
C ALA A 539 -31.87 2.32 -26.28
N ALA A 540 -31.37 1.57 -27.23
CA ALA A 540 -31.62 1.82 -28.63
C ALA A 540 -33.14 1.76 -28.83
N THR A 541 -33.79 2.92 -28.78
CA THR A 541 -35.09 3.14 -29.36
C THR A 541 -34.82 3.65 -30.76
N ALA A 542 -34.90 2.76 -31.71
CA ALA A 542 -35.37 2.99 -33.08
C ALA A 542 -35.61 1.63 -33.73
#